data_40794906d48c08f2bf7f228cfd8c6690
#
_entry.id   40794906d48c08f2bf7f228cfd8c6690
#
_cell.length_a   1.000
_cell.length_b   1.000
_cell.length_c   1.000
_cell.angle_alpha   90.00
_cell.angle_beta   90.00
_cell.angle_gamma   90.00
#
_symmetry.space_group_name_H-M   'P 1'
#
loop_
_entity.id
_entity.type
_entity.pdbx_description
1 polymer ?
#
loop_
_entity_poly.entity_id
_entity_poly.type
_entity_poly.pdbx_seq_one_letter_code
_entity_poly.pdbx_strand_id
1 'polypeptide(L)'
;KGMLFMASGSVIHEVHHAHDHLHEGDDGHDHHDFDPQDMRNMGGLASKMPVTSAAMLIGSMSIIGIPLIGGFWSKEAIVAKTWKASLDYEPLMMGPAILVLLTAGMTGFYMSRMWLMTFAGEPKHQVIEHVHESTPWIKEPLLILSVISALGGFGLSVLGIVKWLAKPYNYDLGINEQSVIEQVIYELEHAFLPDDPNLRIVGWTTIFLSLVIGPIFAARVHGGGLADGQRANPLISWIATLSGKFGSQDVTEMSQSSLSEALQNRLYFDHYYELALSKTVIPLAALAAWFDKRVVDGIIRRVESNSVLGSVQIRRITTGRASDYILMAAIGALSIFALAWGVSG
;
A
#
# COMPACT_ATOMS: atom_id res chain seq x y z
N LYS A 1 8.48 2.23 0.72
CA LYS A 1 7.34 1.29 0.51
C LYS A 1 7.38 0.64 -0.87
N GLY A 2 7.66 1.38 -1.97
CA GLY A 2 7.79 0.80 -3.31
C GLY A 2 8.86 -0.29 -3.38
N MET A 3 9.99 -0.10 -2.71
CA MET A 3 11.03 -1.12 -2.59
C MET A 3 10.55 -2.38 -1.87
N LEU A 4 9.85 -2.24 -0.73
CA LEU A 4 9.30 -3.39 -0.01
C LEU A 4 8.25 -4.14 -0.83
N PHE A 5 7.42 -3.42 -1.56
CA PHE A 5 6.44 -4.01 -2.47
C PHE A 5 7.12 -4.83 -3.59
N MET A 6 8.15 -4.26 -4.21
CA MET A 6 8.93 -4.97 -5.25
C MET A 6 9.66 -6.18 -4.67
N ALA A 7 10.26 -6.05 -3.48
CA ALA A 7 10.95 -7.14 -2.82
C ALA A 7 9.99 -8.28 -2.42
N SER A 8 8.79 -7.97 -1.94
CA SER A 8 7.78 -8.99 -1.66
C SER A 8 7.30 -9.69 -2.93
N GLY A 9 7.09 -8.94 -4.01
CA GLY A 9 6.78 -9.51 -5.32
C GLY A 9 7.86 -10.44 -5.83
N SER A 10 9.14 -10.06 -5.64
CA SER A 10 10.29 -10.91 -5.94
C SER A 10 10.27 -12.24 -5.17
N VAL A 11 10.02 -12.20 -3.86
CA VAL A 11 9.92 -13.40 -3.04
C VAL A 11 8.77 -14.30 -3.50
N ILE A 12 7.58 -13.75 -3.66
CA ILE A 12 6.39 -14.52 -4.07
C ILE A 12 6.60 -15.15 -5.45
N HIS A 13 7.19 -14.40 -6.40
CA HIS A 13 7.46 -14.89 -7.74
C HIS A 13 8.41 -16.08 -7.74
N GLU A 14 9.54 -15.98 -7.05
CA GLU A 14 10.53 -17.06 -7.02
C GLU A 14 10.03 -18.29 -6.22
N VAL A 15 9.26 -18.09 -5.18
CA VAL A 15 8.63 -19.19 -4.42
C VAL A 15 7.59 -19.90 -5.28
N HIS A 16 6.77 -19.16 -6.02
CA HIS A 16 5.79 -19.73 -6.95
C HIS A 16 6.48 -20.50 -8.08
N HIS A 17 7.53 -19.93 -8.67
CA HIS A 17 8.31 -20.57 -9.73
C HIS A 17 8.98 -21.86 -9.25
N ALA A 18 9.56 -21.85 -8.04
CA ALA A 18 10.13 -23.05 -7.45
C ALA A 18 9.07 -24.13 -7.17
N HIS A 19 7.87 -23.74 -6.77
CA HIS A 19 6.74 -24.65 -6.59
C HIS A 19 6.32 -25.30 -7.90
N ASP A 20 6.15 -24.50 -8.97
CA ASP A 20 5.74 -25.01 -10.28
C ASP A 20 6.75 -26.01 -10.86
N HIS A 21 8.06 -25.72 -10.74
CA HIS A 21 9.10 -26.62 -11.21
C HIS A 21 9.16 -27.95 -10.46
N LEU A 22 8.86 -27.99 -9.18
CA LEU A 22 8.83 -29.23 -8.42
C LEU A 22 7.66 -30.14 -8.80
N HIS A 23 6.58 -29.55 -9.32
CA HIS A 23 5.36 -30.27 -9.71
C HIS A 23 5.19 -30.41 -11.22
N GLU A 24 6.19 -30.01 -12.02
CA GLU A 24 6.22 -30.21 -13.47
C GLU A 24 6.26 -31.72 -13.79
N GLY A 25 5.08 -32.32 -14.06
CA GLY A 25 4.93 -33.75 -14.42
C GLY A 25 4.07 -34.56 -13.47
N ASP A 26 3.54 -34.01 -12.41
CA ASP A 26 2.61 -34.69 -11.52
C ASP A 26 1.16 -34.20 -11.79
N ASP A 27 0.41 -35.01 -12.58
CA ASP A 27 -1.01 -34.75 -12.86
C ASP A 27 -1.93 -35.02 -11.63
N GLY A 28 -1.35 -35.12 -10.43
CA GLY A 28 -2.00 -35.46 -9.17
C GLY A 28 -2.59 -34.26 -8.42
N HIS A 29 -3.79 -34.42 -8.00
CA HIS A 29 -4.78 -33.50 -7.45
C HIS A 29 -4.48 -32.82 -6.09
N ASP A 30 -3.23 -32.71 -5.60
CA ASP A 30 -2.91 -32.17 -4.27
C ASP A 30 -2.28 -30.78 -4.24
N HIS A 31 -2.63 -29.91 -5.20
CA HIS A 31 -2.09 -28.53 -5.28
C HIS A 31 -2.67 -27.52 -4.26
N HIS A 32 -3.51 -27.96 -3.33
CA HIS A 32 -4.26 -27.04 -2.48
C HIS A 32 -3.59 -26.62 -1.15
N ASP A 33 -2.48 -27.25 -0.74
CA ASP A 33 -1.93 -27.03 0.60
C ASP A 33 -0.76 -26.02 0.70
N PHE A 34 -0.16 -25.59 -0.41
CA PHE A 34 0.95 -24.64 -0.40
C PHE A 34 0.56 -23.29 -0.98
N ASP A 35 0.51 -22.25 -0.12
CA ASP A 35 0.33 -20.88 -0.54
C ASP A 35 1.70 -20.16 -0.58
N PRO A 36 2.18 -19.73 -1.77
CA PRO A 36 3.43 -19.02 -1.93
C PRO A 36 3.42 -17.61 -1.33
N GLN A 37 2.26 -17.09 -0.92
CA GLN A 37 2.11 -15.80 -0.27
C GLN A 37 2.14 -15.90 1.26
N ASP A 38 1.96 -17.09 1.81
CA ASP A 38 1.92 -17.28 3.27
C ASP A 38 3.33 -17.37 3.85
N MET A 39 3.72 -16.37 4.63
CA MET A 39 5.00 -16.34 5.34
C MET A 39 5.20 -17.54 6.28
N ARG A 40 4.13 -18.22 6.71
CA ARG A 40 4.23 -19.41 7.56
C ARG A 40 4.85 -20.60 6.84
N ASN A 41 4.78 -20.61 5.52
CA ASN A 41 5.39 -21.64 4.66
C ASN A 41 6.83 -21.31 4.27
N MET A 42 7.30 -20.11 4.59
CA MET A 42 8.64 -19.61 4.24
C MET A 42 9.65 -19.92 5.36
N GLY A 43 10.77 -19.26 5.34
CA GLY A 43 11.89 -19.37 6.26
C GLY A 43 13.18 -19.64 5.54
N GLY A 44 14.32 -19.19 6.07
CA GLY A 44 15.64 -19.47 5.53
C GLY A 44 15.98 -18.84 4.18
N LEU A 45 15.13 -17.97 3.65
CA LEU A 45 15.35 -17.34 2.34
C LEU A 45 16.54 -16.37 2.29
N ALA A 46 17.10 -15.96 3.44
CA ALA A 46 18.24 -15.03 3.46
C ALA A 46 19.47 -15.53 2.72
N SER A 47 19.72 -16.83 2.73
CA SER A 47 20.83 -17.46 2.02
C SER A 47 20.57 -17.66 0.52
N LYS A 48 19.30 -17.83 0.14
CA LYS A 48 18.85 -18.06 -1.23
C LYS A 48 18.67 -16.76 -2.01
N MET A 49 18.16 -15.73 -1.32
CA MET A 49 17.86 -14.41 -1.88
C MET A 49 18.59 -13.29 -1.12
N PRO A 50 19.93 -13.22 -1.16
CA PRO A 50 20.71 -12.29 -0.34
C PRO A 50 20.47 -10.83 -0.68
N VAL A 51 20.21 -10.46 -1.93
CA VAL A 51 19.94 -9.08 -2.33
C VAL A 51 18.56 -8.68 -1.92
N THR A 52 17.56 -9.52 -2.20
CA THR A 52 16.16 -9.28 -1.83
C THR A 52 16.00 -9.20 -0.31
N SER A 53 16.66 -10.08 0.45
CA SER A 53 16.62 -10.05 1.92
C SER A 53 17.27 -8.80 2.50
N ALA A 54 18.37 -8.32 1.92
CA ALA A 54 19.03 -7.08 2.33
C ALA A 54 18.16 -5.85 2.03
N ALA A 55 17.54 -5.80 0.83
CA ALA A 55 16.63 -4.73 0.47
C ALA A 55 15.40 -4.69 1.41
N MET A 56 14.82 -5.84 1.68
CA MET A 56 13.70 -5.98 2.60
C MET A 56 14.07 -5.54 4.03
N LEU A 57 15.30 -5.85 4.47
CA LEU A 57 15.83 -5.42 5.76
C LEU A 57 15.97 -3.88 5.80
N ILE A 58 16.61 -3.27 4.80
CA ILE A 58 16.78 -1.81 4.73
C ILE A 58 15.42 -1.11 4.72
N GLY A 59 14.46 -1.62 3.96
CA GLY A 59 13.11 -1.07 3.93
C GLY A 59 12.39 -1.19 5.26
N SER A 60 12.52 -2.32 5.93
CA SER A 60 11.98 -2.54 7.28
C SER A 60 12.61 -1.59 8.29
N MET A 61 13.92 -1.44 8.25
CA MET A 61 14.66 -0.49 9.08
C MET A 61 14.20 0.96 8.88
N SER A 62 13.94 1.34 7.62
CA SER A 62 13.41 2.66 7.28
C SER A 62 12.02 2.89 7.86
N ILE A 63 11.11 1.91 7.79
CA ILE A 63 9.75 2.02 8.33
C ILE A 63 9.75 1.98 9.86
N ILE A 64 10.58 1.13 10.46
CA ILE A 64 10.77 1.08 11.92
C ILE A 64 11.23 2.44 12.44
N GLY A 65 12.00 3.18 11.64
CA GLY A 65 12.54 4.49 11.99
C GLY A 65 13.89 4.40 12.68
N ILE A 66 14.79 3.57 12.12
CA ILE A 66 16.19 3.56 12.56
C ILE A 66 16.82 4.92 12.28
N PRO A 67 17.50 5.53 13.24
CA PRO A 67 18.17 6.81 13.05
C PRO A 67 19.04 6.85 11.80
N LEU A 68 19.06 7.99 11.12
CA LEU A 68 19.77 8.27 9.88
C LEU A 68 19.17 7.65 8.60
N ILE A 69 18.31 6.63 8.68
CA ILE A 69 17.62 6.04 7.54
C ILE A 69 16.37 6.86 7.19
N GLY A 70 16.02 6.94 5.89
CA GLY A 70 15.05 7.90 5.36
C GLY A 70 13.71 8.04 6.10
N GLY A 71 13.18 6.94 6.67
CA GLY A 71 11.90 6.98 7.41
C GLY A 71 11.97 7.61 8.80
N PHE A 72 13.14 7.69 9.40
CA PHE A 72 13.34 8.27 10.73
C PHE A 72 12.89 9.73 10.81
N TRP A 73 13.37 10.56 9.89
CA TRP A 73 13.12 12.00 9.88
C TRP A 73 11.64 12.37 9.88
N SER A 74 10.86 11.69 9.04
CA SER A 74 9.42 11.95 8.94
C SER A 74 8.64 11.41 10.15
N LYS A 75 9.01 10.22 10.63
CA LYS A 75 8.34 9.57 11.76
C LYS A 75 8.52 10.37 13.04
N GLU A 76 9.75 10.79 13.34
CA GLU A 76 10.06 11.54 14.54
C GLU A 76 9.35 12.91 14.53
N ALA A 77 9.34 13.60 13.40
CA ALA A 77 8.63 14.86 13.25
C ALA A 77 7.10 14.72 13.47
N ILE A 78 6.49 13.63 13.00
CA ILE A 78 5.06 13.38 13.22
C ILE A 78 4.78 13.12 14.70
N VAL A 79 5.57 12.27 15.35
CA VAL A 79 5.41 11.94 16.77
C VAL A 79 5.57 13.20 17.64
N ALA A 80 6.62 13.97 17.41
CA ALA A 80 6.90 15.19 18.16
C ALA A 80 5.78 16.23 18.01
N LYS A 81 5.31 16.47 16.78
CA LYS A 81 4.22 17.41 16.53
C LYS A 81 2.89 16.97 17.09
N THR A 82 2.56 15.67 16.99
CA THR A 82 1.33 15.12 17.57
C THR A 82 1.35 15.23 19.09
N TRP A 83 2.50 14.96 19.71
CA TRP A 83 2.65 15.09 21.15
C TRP A 83 2.56 16.55 21.60
N LYS A 84 3.21 17.48 20.90
CA LYS A 84 3.09 18.91 21.18
C LYS A 84 1.64 19.37 21.09
N ALA A 85 0.92 18.96 20.05
CA ALA A 85 -0.50 19.26 19.90
C ALA A 85 -1.34 18.71 21.07
N SER A 86 -0.98 17.57 21.65
CA SER A 86 -1.67 17.04 22.83
C SER A 86 -1.47 17.87 24.09
N LEU A 87 -0.35 18.56 24.20
CA LEU A 87 -0.08 19.48 25.31
C LEU A 87 -0.82 20.82 25.14
N ASP A 88 -0.97 21.29 23.88
CA ASP A 88 -1.60 22.57 23.56
C ASP A 88 -3.16 22.47 23.54
N TYR A 89 -3.71 21.33 23.19
CA TYR A 89 -5.16 21.10 22.94
C TYR A 89 -5.76 19.96 23.79
N GLU A 90 -5.28 19.75 25.00
CA GLU A 90 -5.84 18.74 25.91
C GLU A 90 -7.36 18.97 26.15
N PRO A 91 -8.14 17.89 26.32
CA PRO A 91 -7.82 16.45 26.31
C PRO A 91 -7.97 15.78 24.93
N LEU A 92 -8.40 16.53 23.91
CA LEU A 92 -8.84 15.98 22.62
C LEU A 92 -7.72 15.27 21.86
N MET A 93 -6.50 15.80 21.93
CA MET A 93 -5.35 15.28 21.17
C MET A 93 -4.51 14.23 21.93
N MET A 94 -4.79 13.97 23.19
CA MET A 94 -4.06 12.97 23.99
C MET A 94 -4.27 11.55 23.45
N GLY A 95 -5.51 11.21 23.05
CA GLY A 95 -5.81 9.92 22.46
C GLY A 95 -5.00 9.62 21.20
N PRO A 96 -5.04 10.48 20.16
CA PRO A 96 -4.19 10.36 18.99
C PRO A 96 -2.69 10.28 19.29
N ALA A 97 -2.17 11.06 20.25
CA ALA A 97 -0.75 11.05 20.62
C ALA A 97 -0.33 9.68 21.19
N ILE A 98 -1.12 9.11 22.08
CA ILE A 98 -0.88 7.77 22.63
C ILE A 98 -0.97 6.70 21.54
N LEU A 99 -1.95 6.79 20.64
CA LEU A 99 -2.09 5.84 19.53
C LEU A 99 -0.89 5.87 18.59
N VAL A 100 -0.35 7.05 18.27
CA VAL A 100 0.86 7.19 17.44
C VAL A 100 2.05 6.53 18.12
N LEU A 101 2.21 6.71 19.43
CA LEU A 101 3.29 6.10 20.20
C LEU A 101 3.18 4.56 20.22
N LEU A 102 1.98 4.04 20.49
CA LEU A 102 1.72 2.60 20.46
C LEU A 102 1.97 2.01 19.06
N THR A 103 1.50 2.71 18.03
CA THR A 103 1.71 2.30 16.64
C THR A 103 3.19 2.26 16.27
N ALA A 104 4.01 3.14 16.84
CA ALA A 104 5.46 3.09 16.64
C ALA A 104 6.07 1.78 17.16
N GLY A 105 5.68 1.34 18.37
CA GLY A 105 6.10 0.04 18.92
C GLY A 105 5.60 -1.15 18.10
N MET A 106 4.33 -1.13 17.71
CA MET A 106 3.74 -2.17 16.85
C MET A 106 4.45 -2.23 15.49
N THR A 107 4.90 -1.09 14.96
CA THR A 107 5.66 -1.05 13.71
C THR A 107 6.97 -1.82 13.82
N GLY A 108 7.70 -1.64 14.91
CA GLY A 108 8.90 -2.41 15.21
C GLY A 108 8.63 -3.92 15.24
N PHE A 109 7.54 -4.31 15.87
CA PHE A 109 7.15 -5.71 15.98
C PHE A 109 6.81 -6.34 14.63
N TYR A 110 5.84 -5.77 13.89
CA TYR A 110 5.36 -6.45 12.68
C TYR A 110 6.37 -6.43 11.52
N MET A 111 7.19 -5.39 11.41
CA MET A 111 8.27 -5.35 10.42
C MET A 111 9.37 -6.37 10.72
N SER A 112 9.76 -6.50 11.98
CA SER A 112 10.72 -7.51 12.39
C SER A 112 10.15 -8.93 12.25
N ARG A 113 8.89 -9.15 12.62
CA ARG A 113 8.19 -10.41 12.42
C ARG A 113 8.18 -10.82 10.94
N MET A 114 7.80 -9.91 10.04
CA MET A 114 7.77 -10.17 8.61
C MET A 114 9.13 -10.63 8.10
N TRP A 115 10.20 -9.91 8.46
CA TRP A 115 11.54 -10.25 8.02
C TRP A 115 12.04 -11.57 8.60
N LEU A 116 11.82 -11.79 9.89
CA LEU A 116 12.25 -13.02 10.58
C LEU A 116 11.54 -14.27 10.04
N MET A 117 10.23 -14.21 9.83
CA MET A 117 9.46 -15.35 9.32
C MET A 117 9.80 -15.71 7.88
N THR A 118 10.18 -14.72 7.06
CA THR A 118 10.48 -14.95 5.64
C THR A 118 11.93 -15.35 5.41
N PHE A 119 12.87 -14.68 6.06
CA PHE A 119 14.28 -14.78 5.72
C PHE A 119 15.13 -15.51 6.75
N ALA A 120 14.75 -15.50 8.01
CA ALA A 120 15.46 -16.20 9.07
C ALA A 120 14.90 -17.62 9.30
N GLY A 121 15.60 -18.38 10.15
CA GLY A 121 15.21 -19.75 10.51
C GLY A 121 15.52 -20.78 9.44
N GLU A 122 14.96 -21.95 9.63
CA GLU A 122 15.05 -23.05 8.68
C GLU A 122 13.94 -22.99 7.63
N PRO A 123 14.17 -23.49 6.40
CA PRO A 123 13.13 -23.69 5.41
C PRO A 123 12.00 -24.55 5.98
N LYS A 124 10.77 -24.05 5.90
CA LYS A 124 9.61 -24.76 6.44
C LYS A 124 8.93 -25.68 5.43
N HIS A 125 9.27 -25.53 4.17
CA HIS A 125 8.74 -26.33 3.08
C HIS A 125 9.84 -26.66 2.07
N GLN A 126 9.79 -27.82 1.41
CA GLN A 126 10.79 -28.27 0.42
C GLN A 126 10.94 -27.29 -0.75
N VAL A 127 9.87 -26.64 -1.16
CA VAL A 127 9.88 -25.59 -2.22
C VAL A 127 10.94 -24.52 -1.93
N ILE A 128 11.11 -24.12 -0.67
CA ILE A 128 12.04 -23.05 -0.28
C ILE A 128 13.51 -23.44 -0.53
N GLU A 129 13.83 -24.71 -0.54
CA GLU A 129 15.19 -25.18 -0.84
C GLU A 129 15.60 -24.93 -2.30
N HIS A 130 14.63 -24.87 -3.21
CA HIS A 130 14.81 -24.67 -4.63
C HIS A 130 14.68 -23.21 -5.07
N VAL A 131 14.34 -22.32 -4.16
CA VAL A 131 14.26 -20.86 -4.43
C VAL A 131 15.67 -20.29 -4.69
N HIS A 132 15.76 -19.38 -5.62
CA HIS A 132 16.99 -18.64 -5.97
C HIS A 132 16.73 -17.13 -6.05
N GLU A 133 17.80 -16.34 -6.15
CA GLU A 133 17.68 -14.88 -6.29
C GLU A 133 17.04 -14.51 -7.65
N SER A 134 16.20 -13.51 -7.66
CA SER A 134 15.51 -13.04 -8.86
C SER A 134 16.44 -12.54 -9.96
N THR A 135 15.90 -12.46 -11.16
CA THR A 135 16.63 -11.99 -12.35
C THR A 135 17.20 -10.58 -12.17
N PRO A 136 18.26 -10.21 -12.93
CA PRO A 136 18.88 -8.88 -12.85
C PRO A 136 17.88 -7.74 -13.04
N TRP A 137 16.86 -7.91 -13.86
CA TRP A 137 15.82 -6.92 -14.13
C TRP A 137 14.99 -6.52 -12.89
N ILE A 138 14.86 -7.41 -11.93
CA ILE A 138 14.18 -7.13 -10.64
C ILE A 138 15.24 -6.68 -9.62
N LYS A 139 16.40 -7.33 -9.61
CA LYS A 139 17.45 -7.09 -8.63
C LYS A 139 18.09 -5.71 -8.73
N GLU A 140 18.37 -5.22 -9.95
CA GLU A 140 19.02 -3.92 -10.14
C GLU A 140 18.16 -2.73 -9.64
N PRO A 141 16.89 -2.59 -10.02
CA PRO A 141 16.02 -1.56 -9.46
C PRO A 141 15.89 -1.66 -7.95
N LEU A 142 15.87 -2.88 -7.40
CA LEU A 142 15.77 -3.12 -5.97
C LEU A 142 17.01 -2.60 -5.23
N LEU A 143 18.21 -2.81 -5.79
CA LEU A 143 19.46 -2.25 -5.25
C LEU A 143 19.46 -0.72 -5.28
N ILE A 144 19.05 -0.12 -6.39
CA ILE A 144 18.95 1.34 -6.52
C ILE A 144 18.00 1.91 -5.47
N LEU A 145 16.82 1.32 -5.34
CA LEU A 145 15.82 1.75 -4.35
C LEU A 145 16.31 1.55 -2.91
N SER A 146 17.13 0.51 -2.66
CA SER A 146 17.75 0.28 -1.35
C SER A 146 18.71 1.40 -0.95
N VAL A 147 19.56 1.82 -1.89
CA VAL A 147 20.46 2.96 -1.68
C VAL A 147 19.69 4.25 -1.45
N ILE A 148 18.67 4.51 -2.28
CA ILE A 148 17.82 5.70 -2.11
C ILE A 148 17.07 5.65 -0.77
N SER A 149 16.56 4.50 -0.35
CA SER A 149 15.88 4.35 0.93
C SER A 149 16.81 4.54 2.13
N ALA A 150 18.05 4.05 2.04
CA ALA A 150 19.03 4.19 3.09
C ALA A 150 19.53 5.65 3.23
N LEU A 151 19.82 6.30 2.11
CA LEU A 151 20.48 7.61 2.08
C LEU A 151 19.52 8.76 1.80
N GLY A 152 18.29 8.47 1.38
CA GLY A 152 17.36 9.48 0.85
C GLY A 152 16.98 10.56 1.86
N GLY A 153 16.80 10.22 3.13
CA GLY A 153 16.51 11.21 4.18
C GLY A 153 17.64 12.23 4.34
N PHE A 154 18.85 11.75 4.43
CA PHE A 154 20.06 12.58 4.47
C PHE A 154 20.25 13.35 3.16
N GLY A 155 20.13 12.69 2.03
CA GLY A 155 20.30 13.31 0.71
C GLY A 155 19.29 14.41 0.42
N LEU A 156 18.04 14.27 0.83
CA LEU A 156 17.01 15.30 0.65
C LEU A 156 17.31 16.57 1.46
N SER A 157 17.80 16.42 2.69
CA SER A 157 18.24 17.54 3.52
C SER A 157 19.47 18.24 2.91
N VAL A 158 20.47 17.47 2.50
CA VAL A 158 21.70 17.98 1.86
C VAL A 158 21.43 18.72 0.56
N LEU A 159 20.54 18.22 -0.29
CA LEU A 159 20.17 18.85 -1.56
C LEU A 159 19.24 20.05 -1.41
N GLY A 160 18.83 20.42 -0.19
CA GLY A 160 17.95 21.54 0.07
C GLY A 160 16.52 21.36 -0.49
N ILE A 161 16.14 20.13 -0.84
CA ILE A 161 14.81 19.82 -1.40
C ILE A 161 13.73 20.14 -0.38
N VAL A 162 13.99 19.92 0.90
CA VAL A 162 13.06 20.25 1.99
C VAL A 162 12.78 21.76 2.03
N LYS A 163 13.82 22.61 1.87
CA LYS A 163 13.65 24.07 1.77
C LYS A 163 12.85 24.46 0.53
N TRP A 164 13.12 23.81 -0.59
CA TRP A 164 12.41 24.08 -1.84
C TRP A 164 10.92 23.70 -1.73
N LEU A 165 10.58 22.58 -1.10
CA LEU A 165 9.20 22.15 -0.85
C LEU A 165 8.45 23.05 0.15
N ALA A 166 9.15 23.61 1.14
CA ALA A 166 8.55 24.50 2.14
C ALA A 166 8.31 25.93 1.61
N LYS A 167 9.05 26.36 0.60
CA LYS A 167 9.00 27.71 0.04
C LYS A 167 7.60 28.20 -0.39
N PRO A 168 6.74 27.39 -1.06
CA PRO A 168 5.39 27.81 -1.45
C PRO A 168 4.47 28.14 -0.27
N TYR A 169 4.75 27.61 0.90
CA TYR A 169 3.92 27.76 2.10
C TYR A 169 4.41 28.84 3.05
N ASN A 170 5.42 29.64 2.68
CA ASN A 170 6.10 30.60 3.55
C ASN A 170 6.47 30.00 4.91
N TYR A 171 6.78 28.72 4.94
CA TYR A 171 7.18 28.04 6.15
C TYR A 171 8.61 28.42 6.45
N ASP A 172 8.80 29.24 7.48
CA ASP A 172 10.14 29.52 8.00
C ASP A 172 10.63 28.27 8.73
N LEU A 173 11.52 27.55 8.08
CA LEU A 173 12.14 26.35 8.66
C LEU A 173 13.21 26.70 9.70
N GLY A 174 13.42 28.00 9.96
CA GLY A 174 14.47 28.47 10.87
C GLY A 174 15.90 28.19 10.38
N ILE A 175 16.04 27.81 9.12
CA ILE A 175 17.30 27.39 8.53
C ILE A 175 17.98 28.63 7.94
N ASN A 176 18.87 29.23 8.68
CA ASN A 176 19.77 30.27 8.20
C ASN A 176 20.74 29.70 7.14
N GLU A 177 21.49 30.54 6.45
CA GLU A 177 22.49 30.22 5.42
C GLU A 177 23.70 29.41 5.96
N GLN A 178 23.46 28.51 6.88
CA GLN A 178 24.48 27.65 7.48
C GLN A 178 24.98 26.62 6.46
N SER A 179 26.19 26.15 6.67
CA SER A 179 26.73 25.05 5.86
C SER A 179 25.82 23.80 5.94
N VAL A 180 25.78 22.99 4.88
CA VAL A 180 24.99 21.76 4.81
C VAL A 180 25.25 20.85 6.02
N ILE A 181 26.49 20.80 6.48
CA ILE A 181 26.93 19.98 7.63
C ILE A 181 26.29 20.50 8.93
N GLU A 182 26.32 21.81 9.16
CA GLU A 182 25.68 22.42 10.34
C GLU A 182 24.17 22.21 10.34
N GLN A 183 23.54 22.26 9.18
CA GLN A 183 22.11 21.95 9.04
C GLN A 183 21.79 20.51 9.42
N VAL A 184 22.57 19.55 8.95
CA VAL A 184 22.38 18.14 9.30
C VAL A 184 22.63 17.91 10.79
N ILE A 185 23.65 18.53 11.36
CA ILE A 185 23.93 18.45 12.81
C ILE A 185 22.76 19.05 13.58
N TYR A 186 22.24 20.20 13.19
CA TYR A 186 21.09 20.85 13.79
C TYR A 186 19.83 19.96 13.74
N GLU A 187 19.51 19.37 12.58
CA GLU A 187 18.37 18.46 12.46
C GLU A 187 18.54 17.18 13.30
N LEU A 188 19.76 16.63 13.36
CA LEU A 188 20.07 15.49 14.22
C LEU A 188 19.93 15.86 15.69
N GLU A 189 20.51 16.98 16.10
CA GLU A 189 20.43 17.45 17.48
C GLU A 189 18.99 17.66 17.92
N HIS A 190 18.16 18.30 17.12
CA HIS A 190 16.74 18.53 17.43
C HIS A 190 15.89 17.26 17.37
N ALA A 191 16.24 16.28 16.53
CA ALA A 191 15.57 14.99 16.49
C ALA A 191 15.90 14.14 17.74
N PHE A 192 17.15 14.17 18.22
CA PHE A 192 17.58 13.38 19.38
C PHE A 192 17.49 14.13 20.70
N LEU A 193 17.67 15.45 20.70
CA LEU A 193 17.75 16.31 21.86
C LEU A 193 16.91 17.58 21.66
N PRO A 194 15.58 17.46 21.47
CA PRO A 194 14.74 18.66 21.41
C PRO A 194 14.83 19.45 22.71
N ASP A 195 14.70 20.77 22.60
CA ASP A 195 14.81 21.71 23.75
C ASP A 195 13.76 21.42 24.82
N ASP A 196 12.56 20.99 24.40
CA ASP A 196 11.48 20.62 25.31
C ASP A 196 11.77 19.24 25.95
N PRO A 197 11.90 19.13 27.28
CA PRO A 197 12.12 17.86 27.96
C PRO A 197 11.04 16.81 27.69
N ASN A 198 9.78 17.21 27.51
CA ASN A 198 8.69 16.29 27.24
C ASN A 198 8.83 15.67 25.84
N LEU A 199 9.17 16.47 24.84
CA LEU A 199 9.40 15.98 23.48
C LEU A 199 10.62 15.05 23.42
N ARG A 200 11.65 15.33 24.20
CA ARG A 200 12.85 14.48 24.34
C ARG A 200 12.50 13.10 24.88
N ILE A 201 11.72 13.05 25.97
CA ILE A 201 11.27 11.78 26.57
C ILE A 201 10.44 10.98 25.55
N VAL A 202 9.52 11.63 24.85
CA VAL A 202 8.65 10.97 23.86
C VAL A 202 9.44 10.45 22.68
N GLY A 203 10.39 11.22 22.13
CA GLY A 203 11.26 10.80 21.04
C GLY A 203 12.07 9.56 21.44
N TRP A 204 12.75 9.58 22.59
CA TRP A 204 13.50 8.42 23.07
C TRP A 204 12.59 7.22 23.37
N THR A 205 11.39 7.45 23.91
CA THR A 205 10.42 6.38 24.15
C THR A 205 9.97 5.75 22.83
N THR A 206 9.71 6.55 21.81
CA THR A 206 9.36 6.08 20.46
C THR A 206 10.46 5.22 19.85
N ILE A 207 11.70 5.71 19.90
CA ILE A 207 12.88 4.99 19.42
C ILE A 207 13.02 3.66 20.20
N PHE A 208 12.93 3.68 21.51
CA PHE A 208 13.06 2.48 22.34
C PHE A 208 11.96 1.46 22.07
N LEU A 209 10.70 1.88 21.97
CA LEU A 209 9.58 1.00 21.65
C LEU A 209 9.73 0.37 20.26
N SER A 210 10.11 1.17 19.26
CA SER A 210 10.17 0.70 17.87
C SER A 210 11.44 -0.10 17.54
N LEU A 211 12.60 0.26 18.12
CA LEU A 211 13.90 -0.38 17.82
C LEU A 211 14.28 -1.49 18.78
N VAL A 212 13.80 -1.47 20.00
CA VAL A 212 14.21 -2.41 21.03
C VAL A 212 13.07 -3.35 21.39
N ILE A 213 11.98 -2.82 21.93
CA ILE A 213 10.88 -3.66 22.44
C ILE A 213 10.21 -4.42 21.31
N GLY A 214 9.82 -3.74 20.22
CA GLY A 214 9.15 -4.37 19.09
C GLY A 214 9.96 -5.51 18.46
N PRO A 215 11.20 -5.27 18.01
CA PRO A 215 12.06 -6.31 17.45
C PRO A 215 12.42 -7.44 18.41
N ILE A 216 12.69 -7.15 19.70
CA ILE A 216 12.96 -8.20 20.68
C ILE A 216 11.75 -9.09 20.89
N PHE A 217 10.56 -8.50 20.99
CA PHE A 217 9.33 -9.28 21.12
C PHE A 217 9.05 -10.12 19.86
N ALA A 218 9.28 -9.56 18.67
CA ALA A 218 9.19 -10.31 17.41
C ALA A 218 10.20 -11.47 17.36
N ALA A 219 11.46 -11.21 17.77
CA ALA A 219 12.51 -12.24 17.81
C ALA A 219 12.20 -13.35 18.83
N ARG A 220 11.56 -13.01 19.95
CA ARG A 220 11.19 -14.00 20.97
C ARG A 220 10.10 -14.95 20.49
N VAL A 221 9.17 -14.45 19.67
CA VAL A 221 8.01 -15.23 19.18
C VAL A 221 8.33 -15.92 17.84
N HIS A 222 9.04 -15.25 16.96
CA HIS A 222 9.27 -15.68 15.58
C HIS A 222 10.75 -15.79 15.21
N GLY A 223 11.67 -15.57 16.16
CA GLY A 223 13.10 -15.60 15.90
C GLY A 223 13.59 -17.01 15.61
N GLY A 224 14.39 -17.13 14.57
CA GLY A 224 15.17 -18.32 14.25
C GLY A 224 16.58 -17.91 13.86
N GLY A 225 17.59 -18.72 14.20
CA GLY A 225 18.95 -18.55 13.69
C GLY A 225 19.00 -18.84 12.18
N LEU A 226 20.17 -18.68 11.57
CA LEU A 226 20.40 -19.28 10.27
C LEU A 226 20.54 -20.79 10.43
N ALA A 227 19.97 -21.57 9.51
CA ALA A 227 20.16 -23.01 9.49
C ALA A 227 21.64 -23.38 9.30
N ASP A 228 22.03 -24.56 9.83
CA ASP A 228 23.40 -25.03 9.76
C ASP A 228 23.92 -25.08 8.30
N GLY A 229 25.06 -24.46 8.07
CA GLY A 229 25.68 -24.39 6.74
C GLY A 229 25.17 -23.27 5.84
N GLN A 230 24.15 -22.51 6.20
CA GLN A 230 23.69 -21.36 5.43
C GLN A 230 24.68 -20.18 5.52
N ARG A 231 25.01 -19.61 4.37
CA ARG A 231 25.85 -18.41 4.26
C ARG A 231 24.98 -17.22 3.86
N ALA A 232 24.96 -16.18 4.68
CA ALA A 232 24.28 -14.93 4.38
C ALA A 232 25.27 -13.76 4.51
N ASN A 233 24.84 -12.58 4.07
CA ASN A 233 25.57 -11.35 4.29
C ASN A 233 25.90 -11.19 5.80
N PRO A 234 27.11 -10.70 6.20
CA PRO A 234 27.50 -10.57 7.61
C PRO A 234 26.48 -9.86 8.50
N LEU A 235 25.82 -8.81 7.99
CA LEU A 235 24.77 -8.09 8.73
C LEU A 235 23.55 -8.98 8.96
N ILE A 236 23.09 -9.68 7.93
CA ILE A 236 21.95 -10.59 7.99
C ILE A 236 22.25 -11.76 8.92
N SER A 237 23.45 -12.34 8.81
CA SER A 237 23.93 -13.41 9.69
C SER A 237 23.95 -12.97 11.14
N TRP A 238 24.43 -11.76 11.43
CA TRP A 238 24.46 -11.21 12.78
C TRP A 238 23.05 -11.03 13.36
N ILE A 239 22.11 -10.44 12.57
CA ILE A 239 20.71 -10.25 12.99
C ILE A 239 20.01 -11.59 13.22
N ALA A 240 20.16 -12.56 12.33
CA ALA A 240 19.58 -13.89 12.48
C ALA A 240 20.14 -14.62 13.71
N THR A 241 21.46 -14.56 13.91
CA THR A 241 22.10 -15.15 15.11
C THR A 241 21.62 -14.48 16.39
N LEU A 242 21.47 -13.15 16.38
CA LEU A 242 20.96 -12.41 17.54
C LEU A 242 19.51 -12.81 17.83
N SER A 243 18.67 -12.92 16.79
CA SER A 243 17.26 -13.33 16.95
C SER A 243 17.14 -14.76 17.49
N GLY A 244 17.99 -15.68 17.04
CA GLY A 244 18.03 -17.06 17.53
C GLY A 244 18.37 -17.18 19.02
N LYS A 245 19.15 -16.24 19.56
CA LYS A 245 19.47 -16.22 21.01
C LYS A 245 18.27 -15.89 21.89
N PHE A 246 17.28 -15.18 21.39
CA PHE A 246 16.07 -14.87 22.15
C PHE A 246 15.08 -16.03 22.18
N GLY A 247 15.30 -17.07 21.39
CA GLY A 247 14.54 -18.33 21.36
C GLY A 247 13.14 -18.20 20.78
N SER A 248 12.72 -19.18 20.02
CA SER A 248 11.32 -19.34 19.65
C SER A 248 10.56 -19.97 20.82
N GLN A 249 9.54 -19.32 21.34
CA GLN A 249 8.54 -20.00 22.14
C GLN A 249 7.48 -20.57 21.21
N ASP A 250 7.07 -21.79 21.43
CA ASP A 250 5.97 -22.40 20.70
C ASP A 250 4.70 -21.57 20.95
N VAL A 251 4.22 -20.91 19.92
CA VAL A 251 3.09 -19.96 19.99
C VAL A 251 1.74 -20.69 20.11
N THR A 252 1.76 -22.02 19.98
CA THR A 252 0.58 -22.87 20.02
C THR A 252 -0.20 -22.78 21.33
N GLU A 253 0.46 -22.50 22.45
CA GLU A 253 -0.23 -22.35 23.74
C GLU A 253 -0.91 -20.98 23.98
N MET A 254 -0.49 -19.92 23.29
CA MET A 254 -1.13 -18.60 23.41
C MET A 254 -2.45 -18.47 22.61
N SER A 255 -2.80 -19.45 21.83
CA SER A 255 -3.86 -19.43 20.81
C SER A 255 -5.29 -19.55 21.34
N GLN A 256 -5.51 -19.76 22.64
CA GLN A 256 -6.85 -20.11 23.16
C GLN A 256 -7.62 -18.98 23.84
N SER A 257 -7.14 -17.76 23.79
CA SER A 257 -7.88 -16.64 24.38
C SER A 257 -8.86 -16.03 23.37
N SER A 258 -10.04 -15.62 23.81
CA SER A 258 -11.03 -14.93 22.96
C SER A 258 -10.49 -13.66 22.29
N LEU A 259 -9.50 -13.01 22.90
CA LEU A 259 -8.77 -11.90 22.32
C LEU A 259 -7.88 -12.36 21.15
N SER A 260 -7.22 -13.50 21.28
CA SER A 260 -6.40 -14.08 20.21
C SER A 260 -7.25 -14.43 19.01
N GLU A 261 -8.43 -15.03 19.22
CA GLU A 261 -9.38 -15.34 18.17
C GLU A 261 -9.92 -14.08 17.48
N ALA A 262 -10.27 -13.04 18.23
CA ALA A 262 -10.68 -11.77 17.67
C ALA A 262 -9.58 -11.10 16.84
N LEU A 263 -8.32 -11.17 17.29
CA LEU A 263 -7.16 -10.64 16.57
C LEU A 263 -6.85 -11.44 15.30
N GLN A 264 -6.97 -12.77 15.34
CA GLN A 264 -6.81 -13.65 14.16
C GLN A 264 -7.88 -13.35 13.11
N ASN A 265 -9.11 -13.10 13.53
CA ASN A 265 -10.22 -12.68 12.67
C ASN A 265 -10.20 -11.17 12.35
N ARG A 266 -9.06 -10.49 12.55
CA ARG A 266 -8.88 -9.05 12.27
C ARG A 266 -9.93 -8.17 12.94
N LEU A 267 -10.30 -8.51 14.21
CA LEU A 267 -11.38 -7.87 14.96
C LEU A 267 -12.73 -7.88 14.22
N TYR A 268 -12.92 -8.82 13.33
CA TYR A 268 -14.09 -8.98 12.47
C TYR A 268 -14.39 -7.77 11.55
N PHE A 269 -13.41 -6.90 11.32
CA PHE A 269 -13.60 -5.74 10.44
C PHE A 269 -14.00 -6.16 9.02
N ASP A 270 -13.35 -7.18 8.46
CA ASP A 270 -13.66 -7.68 7.13
C ASP A 270 -15.13 -8.13 7.05
N HIS A 271 -15.63 -8.84 8.07
CA HIS A 271 -17.02 -9.27 8.14
C HIS A 271 -18.01 -8.09 8.16
N TYR A 272 -17.71 -7.03 8.94
CA TYR A 272 -18.55 -5.84 8.98
C TYR A 272 -18.50 -5.06 7.66
N TYR A 273 -17.35 -4.99 7.01
CA TYR A 273 -17.21 -4.39 5.68
C TYR A 273 -18.02 -5.15 4.62
N GLU A 274 -17.93 -6.46 4.57
CA GLU A 274 -18.70 -7.30 3.65
C GLU A 274 -20.20 -7.16 3.90
N LEU A 275 -20.62 -7.12 5.16
CA LEU A 275 -22.01 -6.91 5.55
C LEU A 275 -22.52 -5.53 5.12
N ALA A 276 -21.70 -4.50 5.31
CA ALA A 276 -22.03 -3.14 4.88
C ALA A 276 -22.12 -3.05 3.35
N LEU A 277 -21.15 -3.61 2.62
CA LEU A 277 -21.15 -3.64 1.16
C LEU A 277 -22.34 -4.40 0.60
N SER A 278 -22.62 -5.60 1.13
CA SER A 278 -23.73 -6.44 0.66
C SER A 278 -25.10 -5.80 0.90
N LYS A 279 -25.26 -5.09 2.02
CA LYS A 279 -26.54 -4.47 2.38
C LYS A 279 -26.75 -3.07 1.80
N THR A 280 -25.71 -2.37 1.42
CA THR A 280 -25.80 -0.98 0.94
C THR A 280 -25.35 -0.81 -0.50
N VAL A 281 -24.10 -1.14 -0.81
CA VAL A 281 -23.49 -0.86 -2.11
C VAL A 281 -24.05 -1.75 -3.21
N ILE A 282 -24.22 -3.05 -2.94
CA ILE A 282 -24.74 -3.98 -3.94
C ILE A 282 -26.19 -3.66 -4.33
N PRO A 283 -27.13 -3.39 -3.41
CA PRO A 283 -28.47 -2.97 -3.77
C PRO A 283 -28.51 -1.61 -4.51
N LEU A 284 -27.68 -0.65 -4.11
CA LEU A 284 -27.56 0.63 -4.82
C LEU A 284 -27.00 0.46 -6.25
N ALA A 285 -25.99 -0.36 -6.43
CA ALA A 285 -25.44 -0.70 -7.74
C ALA A 285 -26.49 -1.41 -8.62
N ALA A 286 -27.29 -2.32 -8.05
CA ALA A 286 -28.37 -2.98 -8.74
C ALA A 286 -29.48 -1.99 -9.15
N LEU A 287 -29.80 -1.02 -8.27
CA LEU A 287 -30.75 0.05 -8.58
C LEU A 287 -30.24 0.95 -9.71
N ALA A 288 -28.98 1.33 -9.67
CA ALA A 288 -28.33 2.13 -10.71
C ALA A 288 -28.33 1.39 -12.06
N ALA A 289 -27.97 0.13 -12.06
CA ALA A 289 -27.99 -0.71 -13.28
C ALA A 289 -29.42 -0.91 -13.80
N TRP A 290 -30.42 -1.07 -12.92
CA TRP A 290 -31.83 -1.10 -13.32
C TRP A 290 -32.27 0.22 -13.95
N PHE A 291 -31.91 1.34 -13.33
CA PHE A 291 -32.24 2.67 -13.85
C PHE A 291 -31.60 2.90 -15.23
N ASP A 292 -30.34 2.61 -15.37
CA ASP A 292 -29.62 2.74 -16.64
C ASP A 292 -30.28 1.91 -17.74
N LYS A 293 -30.51 0.63 -17.49
CA LYS A 293 -31.12 -0.30 -18.45
C LYS A 293 -32.58 0.05 -18.80
N ARG A 294 -33.36 0.52 -17.81
CA ARG A 294 -34.80 0.73 -17.99
C ARG A 294 -35.14 2.13 -18.46
N VAL A 295 -34.45 3.12 -17.92
CA VAL A 295 -34.73 4.54 -18.22
C VAL A 295 -33.83 5.03 -19.33
N VAL A 296 -32.53 4.99 -19.18
CA VAL A 296 -31.60 5.56 -20.18
C VAL A 296 -31.67 4.80 -21.49
N ASP A 297 -31.42 3.51 -21.47
CA ASP A 297 -31.49 2.64 -22.64
C ASP A 297 -32.91 2.60 -23.22
N GLY A 298 -33.94 2.65 -22.36
CA GLY A 298 -35.33 2.69 -22.77
C GLY A 298 -35.67 3.95 -23.56
N ILE A 299 -35.17 5.11 -23.16
CA ILE A 299 -35.35 6.38 -23.89
C ILE A 299 -34.58 6.33 -25.21
N ILE A 300 -33.34 5.88 -25.18
CA ILE A 300 -32.50 5.78 -26.41
C ILE A 300 -33.17 4.89 -27.43
N ARG A 301 -33.65 3.71 -27.07
CA ARG A 301 -34.37 2.80 -27.98
C ARG A 301 -35.68 3.40 -28.54
N ARG A 302 -36.41 4.19 -27.72
CA ARG A 302 -37.61 4.90 -28.23
C ARG A 302 -37.25 5.97 -29.25
N VAL A 303 -36.19 6.74 -28.97
CA VAL A 303 -35.71 7.76 -29.92
C VAL A 303 -35.25 7.10 -31.23
N GLU A 304 -34.49 6.02 -31.14
CA GLU A 304 -34.06 5.23 -32.29
C GLU A 304 -35.25 4.68 -33.08
N SER A 305 -36.20 4.02 -32.43
CA SER A 305 -37.40 3.48 -33.06
C SER A 305 -38.24 4.56 -33.73
N ASN A 306 -38.45 5.69 -33.06
CA ASN A 306 -39.18 6.82 -33.62
C ASN A 306 -38.45 7.45 -34.81
N SER A 307 -37.12 7.53 -34.75
CA SER A 307 -36.30 8.03 -35.87
C SER A 307 -36.37 7.10 -37.07
N VAL A 308 -36.32 5.79 -36.85
CA VAL A 308 -36.49 4.80 -37.94
C VAL A 308 -37.87 4.86 -38.53
N LEU A 309 -38.92 4.91 -37.69
CA LEU A 309 -40.30 5.05 -38.15
C LEU A 309 -40.51 6.37 -38.96
N GLY A 310 -39.98 7.48 -38.45
CA GLY A 310 -39.98 8.76 -39.14
C GLY A 310 -39.29 8.70 -40.51
N SER A 311 -38.11 8.08 -40.54
CA SER A 311 -37.38 7.86 -41.80
C SER A 311 -38.18 7.06 -42.83
N VAL A 312 -38.83 5.98 -42.39
CA VAL A 312 -39.69 5.15 -43.27
C VAL A 312 -40.88 5.95 -43.78
N GLN A 313 -41.51 6.80 -42.95
CA GLN A 313 -42.62 7.65 -43.38
C GLN A 313 -42.16 8.71 -44.38
N ILE A 314 -41.03 9.38 -44.11
CA ILE A 314 -40.46 10.37 -45.05
C ILE A 314 -40.10 9.69 -46.38
N ARG A 315 -39.56 8.48 -46.34
CA ARG A 315 -39.23 7.71 -47.54
C ARG A 315 -40.46 7.35 -48.39
N ARG A 316 -41.64 7.18 -47.77
CA ARG A 316 -42.92 6.98 -48.47
C ARG A 316 -43.41 8.23 -49.19
N ILE A 317 -43.04 9.41 -48.68
CA ILE A 317 -43.39 10.70 -49.31
C ILE A 317 -42.50 10.98 -50.51
N THR A 318 -41.27 10.46 -50.55
CA THR A 318 -40.35 10.56 -51.67
C THR A 318 -40.70 9.53 -52.72
N THR A 319 -41.65 9.88 -53.59
CA THR A 319 -42.20 8.99 -54.64
C THR A 319 -41.30 8.87 -55.87
N GLY A 320 -40.28 9.73 -56.02
CA GLY A 320 -39.42 9.81 -57.23
C GLY A 320 -40.06 10.45 -58.44
N ARG A 321 -41.34 10.89 -58.38
CA ARG A 321 -42.04 11.56 -59.48
C ARG A 321 -41.95 13.07 -59.31
N ALA A 322 -41.46 13.79 -60.34
CA ALA A 322 -41.31 15.23 -60.29
C ALA A 322 -42.64 15.96 -60.03
N SER A 323 -43.72 15.42 -60.54
CA SER A 323 -45.11 15.96 -60.38
C SER A 323 -45.54 16.03 -58.90
N ASP A 324 -45.18 15.01 -58.12
CA ASP A 324 -45.57 14.91 -56.70
C ASP A 324 -44.78 15.92 -55.80
N TYR A 325 -43.55 16.20 -56.20
CA TYR A 325 -42.74 17.24 -55.51
C TYR A 325 -43.22 18.64 -55.81
N ILE A 326 -43.62 18.90 -57.07
CA ILE A 326 -44.24 20.19 -57.49
C ILE A 326 -45.55 20.41 -56.75
N LEU A 327 -46.41 19.38 -56.66
CA LEU A 327 -47.63 19.43 -55.87
C LEU A 327 -47.42 19.71 -54.42
N MET A 328 -46.49 19.02 -53.81
CA MET A 328 -46.09 19.23 -52.40
C MET A 328 -45.54 20.63 -52.13
N ALA A 329 -44.71 21.14 -53.04
CA ALA A 329 -44.20 22.51 -52.98
C ALA A 329 -45.31 23.55 -53.08
N ALA A 330 -46.27 23.34 -53.99
CA ALA A 330 -47.40 24.20 -54.14
C ALA A 330 -48.33 24.22 -52.94
N ILE A 331 -48.60 23.03 -52.33
CA ILE A 331 -49.37 22.90 -51.10
C ILE A 331 -48.66 23.60 -49.92
N GLY A 332 -47.33 23.43 -49.84
CA GLY A 332 -46.51 24.08 -48.78
C GLY A 332 -46.54 25.61 -48.91
N ALA A 333 -46.40 26.13 -50.12
CA ALA A 333 -46.48 27.57 -50.39
C ALA A 333 -47.88 28.14 -50.08
N LEU A 334 -48.93 27.42 -50.44
CA LEU A 334 -50.33 27.81 -50.12
C LEU A 334 -50.57 27.79 -48.61
N SER A 335 -50.04 26.80 -47.90
CA SER A 335 -50.15 26.70 -46.42
C SER A 335 -49.45 27.86 -45.72
N ILE A 336 -48.27 28.24 -46.19
CA ILE A 336 -47.51 29.39 -45.67
C ILE A 336 -48.27 30.69 -45.94
N PHE A 337 -48.82 30.82 -47.15
CA PHE A 337 -49.59 31.99 -47.54
C PHE A 337 -50.89 32.11 -46.69
N ALA A 338 -51.61 31.01 -46.48
CA ALA A 338 -52.80 30.98 -45.66
C ALA A 338 -52.50 31.31 -44.17
N LEU A 339 -51.36 30.79 -43.60
CA LEU A 339 -50.89 31.15 -42.25
C LEU A 339 -50.52 32.63 -42.16
N ALA A 340 -49.79 33.16 -43.16
CA ALA A 340 -49.44 34.59 -43.21
C ALA A 340 -50.67 35.48 -43.31
N TRP A 341 -51.66 35.08 -44.11
CA TRP A 341 -52.95 35.81 -44.24
C TRP A 341 -53.75 35.79 -42.96
N GLY A 342 -53.79 34.61 -42.24
CA GLY A 342 -54.51 34.47 -40.97
C GLY A 342 -53.87 35.21 -39.80
N VAL A 343 -52.57 35.56 -39.90
CA VAL A 343 -51.85 36.37 -38.89
C VAL A 343 -51.93 37.88 -39.22
N SER A 344 -52.21 38.27 -40.47
CA SER A 344 -52.26 39.67 -40.93
C SER A 344 -53.68 40.26 -40.96
N GLY A 345 -54.68 39.49 -40.71
CA GLY A 345 -56.07 39.89 -40.53
C GLY A 345 -56.46 39.79 -39.05
#